data_657ddea258ffdccdac37a951866a0f5c
#
_entry.id   657ddea258ffdccdac37a951866a0f5c
#
_cell.length_a   1.000
_cell.length_b   1.000
_cell.length_c   1.000
_cell.angle_alpha   90.00
_cell.angle_beta   90.00
_cell.angle_gamma   90.00
#
_symmetry.space_group_name_H-M   'P 1'
#
loop_
_entity.id
_entity.type
_entity.pdbx_description
1 polymer ?
#
loop_
_entity_poly.entity_id
_entity_poly.type
_entity_poly.pdbx_seq_one_letter_code
_entity_poly.pdbx_strand_id
1 'polypeptide(L)'
;RADDTPPGYVLAHTLRIGRYDGGVLFCLTASHRNTEFDVLDRISRVSESTGAELVAAHPFVRGAVVLSTCNRFEAYLEIDEPLAAPGALAREAVLETLADTIGADAGSVRESAESFAGDDVVQHLFSVSSGLESMVVGEEEITGQVQRALRDARTAGTTSPALEQAFQRAAHATREVRARADMGAAGRSLARLALDLAESRISDWASVPVLLVGTGSYAATTIAALQARGAGDVRVYSATGRAQRFAARYGVRAETDLRAAIRDAELVITCTARYVITADDVVDTSRRLFVDLGLPRNIDPEVGALEGVELLDLELIGRHAALPELGAGAHEVVGSAVATFTAERDAAPAIVAVRR
;
A
#
# COMPACT_ATOMS: atom_id res chain seq x y z
N ARG A 1 -48.62 -2.69 21.72
CA ARG A 1 -47.72 -2.18 20.64
C ARG A 1 -46.31 -2.44 21.14
N ALA A 2 -45.71 -3.45 20.56
CA ALA A 2 -44.36 -3.89 20.87
C ALA A 2 -43.35 -2.89 20.27
N ASP A 3 -42.35 -2.61 21.07
CA ASP A 3 -41.20 -1.77 20.75
C ASP A 3 -40.12 -2.70 20.15
N ASP A 4 -39.92 -2.62 18.83
CA ASP A 4 -38.90 -3.40 18.09
C ASP A 4 -37.66 -2.51 17.91
N THR A 5 -36.81 -2.49 18.93
CA THR A 5 -35.46 -1.95 18.81
C THR A 5 -34.51 -3.15 18.68
N PRO A 6 -33.71 -3.25 17.59
CA PRO A 6 -32.75 -4.33 17.48
C PRO A 6 -31.61 -4.16 18.50
N PRO A 7 -31.10 -5.25 19.07
CA PRO A 7 -30.01 -5.18 20.05
C PRO A 7 -28.71 -4.74 19.38
N GLY A 8 -28.23 -3.57 19.79
CA GLY A 8 -26.89 -3.11 19.45
C GLY A 8 -25.84 -4.09 19.98
N TYR A 9 -25.08 -4.72 19.08
CA TYR A 9 -23.89 -5.47 19.44
C TYR A 9 -22.78 -4.51 19.86
N VAL A 10 -22.77 -4.16 21.15
CA VAL A 10 -21.57 -3.65 21.79
C VAL A 10 -20.71 -4.86 22.14
N LEU A 11 -19.84 -5.29 21.22
CA LEU A 11 -18.74 -6.17 21.54
C LEU A 11 -17.75 -5.38 22.39
N ALA A 12 -17.88 -5.50 23.72
CA ALA A 12 -16.82 -5.12 24.64
C ALA A 12 -15.66 -6.10 24.44
N HIS A 13 -14.80 -5.83 23.47
CA HIS A 13 -13.48 -6.47 23.40
C HIS A 13 -12.68 -5.98 24.61
N THR A 14 -12.47 -6.86 25.57
CA THR A 14 -11.48 -6.65 26.64
C THR A 14 -10.11 -6.57 25.94
N LEU A 15 -9.62 -5.33 25.73
CA LEU A 15 -8.31 -5.05 25.15
C LEU A 15 -7.24 -5.78 25.98
N ARG A 16 -6.73 -6.91 25.50
CA ARG A 16 -5.49 -7.50 25.99
C ARG A 16 -4.34 -6.66 25.42
N ILE A 17 -3.84 -5.72 26.19
CA ILE A 17 -2.72 -4.90 25.81
C ILE A 17 -1.45 -5.71 26.05
N GLY A 18 -0.95 -6.39 25.02
CA GLY A 18 0.35 -7.05 25.07
C GLY A 18 1.50 -6.04 25.17
N ARG A 19 2.35 -6.16 26.19
CA ARG A 19 3.53 -5.31 26.36
C ARG A 19 4.77 -5.98 25.78
N TYR A 20 5.57 -5.22 25.06
CA TYR A 20 6.89 -5.58 24.57
C TYR A 20 7.94 -4.85 25.44
N ASP A 21 8.74 -5.52 26.24
CA ASP A 21 9.79 -4.93 27.10
C ASP A 21 9.40 -3.60 27.79
N GLY A 22 8.11 -3.44 28.14
CA GLY A 22 7.57 -2.22 28.75
C GLY A 22 6.86 -1.27 27.77
N GLY A 23 6.95 -1.45 26.44
CA GLY A 23 6.26 -0.67 25.42
C GLY A 23 4.99 -1.35 24.91
N VAL A 24 4.16 -0.59 24.18
CA VAL A 24 2.95 -1.06 23.48
C VAL A 24 3.12 -0.80 22.00
N LEU A 25 2.73 -1.76 21.15
CA LEU A 25 2.64 -1.52 19.72
C LEU A 25 1.39 -0.68 19.42
N PHE A 26 1.56 0.28 18.53
CA PHE A 26 0.50 1.14 18.01
C PHE A 26 0.61 1.21 16.48
N CYS A 27 -0.52 1.30 15.78
CA CYS A 27 -0.57 1.56 14.36
C CYS A 27 -1.66 2.59 14.06
N LEU A 28 -1.33 3.62 13.27
CA LEU A 28 -2.30 4.47 12.62
C LEU A 28 -2.30 4.12 11.14
N THR A 29 -3.48 3.84 10.57
CA THR A 29 -3.67 3.49 9.17
C THR A 29 -4.64 4.43 8.48
N ALA A 30 -4.20 4.96 7.33
CA ALA A 30 -5.01 5.62 6.34
C ALA A 30 -4.88 4.81 5.04
N SER A 31 -5.98 4.26 4.55
CA SER A 31 -5.98 3.37 3.38
C SER A 31 -7.16 3.69 2.46
N HIS A 32 -7.14 3.13 1.26
CA HIS A 32 -8.25 3.22 0.30
C HIS A 32 -9.61 2.81 0.85
N ARG A 33 -9.67 2.16 2.02
CA ARG A 33 -10.92 1.74 2.68
C ARG A 33 -11.55 2.83 3.54
N ASN A 34 -10.74 3.75 4.04
CA ASN A 34 -11.16 4.74 5.02
C ASN A 34 -10.74 6.18 4.67
N THR A 35 -9.92 6.39 3.63
CA THR A 35 -9.36 7.69 3.30
C THR A 35 -9.44 7.93 1.79
N GLU A 36 -9.78 9.14 1.39
CA GLU A 36 -9.86 9.53 -0.02
C GLU A 36 -8.49 9.46 -0.70
N PHE A 37 -8.48 9.08 -1.98
CA PHE A 37 -7.22 8.92 -2.74
C PHE A 37 -6.41 10.20 -2.84
N ASP A 38 -7.03 11.37 -2.96
CA ASP A 38 -6.33 12.65 -3.00
C ASP A 38 -5.58 12.95 -1.70
N VAL A 39 -6.12 12.52 -0.57
CA VAL A 39 -5.46 12.64 0.74
C VAL A 39 -4.30 11.66 0.84
N LEU A 40 -4.50 10.40 0.42
CA LEU A 40 -3.44 9.38 0.37
C LEU A 40 -2.30 9.82 -0.54
N ASP A 41 -2.60 10.44 -1.68
CA ASP A 41 -1.63 10.98 -2.60
C ASP A 41 -0.71 12.02 -1.91
N ARG A 42 -1.30 12.96 -1.19
CA ARG A 42 -0.53 13.98 -0.45
C ARG A 42 0.33 13.38 0.65
N ILE A 43 -0.21 12.44 1.43
CA ILE A 43 0.55 11.76 2.50
C ILE A 43 1.75 11.00 1.91
N SER A 44 1.57 10.34 0.77
CA SER A 44 2.63 9.53 0.16
C SER A 44 3.87 10.34 -0.25
N ARG A 45 3.70 11.64 -0.53
CA ARG A 45 4.80 12.55 -0.93
C ARG A 45 5.73 12.90 0.22
N VAL A 46 5.28 12.77 1.47
CA VAL A 46 5.98 13.24 2.67
C VAL A 46 6.40 12.12 3.61
N SER A 47 6.08 10.90 3.29
CA SER A 47 6.22 9.75 4.19
C SER A 47 7.67 9.30 4.43
N GLU A 48 8.64 9.73 3.61
CA GLU A 48 10.05 9.27 3.76
C GLU A 48 10.70 9.70 5.08
N SER A 49 10.40 10.92 5.57
CA SER A 49 10.96 11.46 6.81
C SER A 49 10.12 11.19 8.05
N THR A 50 8.85 10.84 7.90
CA THR A 50 7.87 10.73 8.98
C THR A 50 8.35 9.84 10.14
N GLY A 51 8.97 8.71 9.86
CA GLY A 51 9.46 7.80 10.91
C GLY A 51 10.56 8.42 11.77
N ALA A 52 11.49 9.16 11.15
CA ALA A 52 12.58 9.83 11.85
C ALA A 52 12.05 11.03 12.67
N GLU A 53 11.11 11.78 12.11
CA GLU A 53 10.47 12.92 12.79
C GLU A 53 9.70 12.47 14.02
N LEU A 54 8.92 11.38 13.93
CA LEU A 54 8.17 10.81 15.05
C LEU A 54 9.08 10.41 16.21
N VAL A 55 10.18 9.70 15.93
CA VAL A 55 11.14 9.27 16.96
C VAL A 55 11.89 10.47 17.56
N ALA A 56 12.22 11.48 16.75
CA ALA A 56 12.96 12.65 17.22
C ALA A 56 12.09 13.62 18.03
N ALA A 57 10.81 13.81 17.63
CA ALA A 57 9.92 14.80 18.24
C ALA A 57 9.23 14.30 19.51
N HIS A 58 9.03 12.97 19.65
CA HIS A 58 8.20 12.40 20.71
C HIS A 58 8.98 11.41 21.58
N PRO A 59 9.43 11.79 22.80
CA PRO A 59 10.26 10.94 23.66
C PRO A 59 9.59 9.61 24.09
N PHE A 60 8.27 9.50 24.01
CA PHE A 60 7.54 8.27 24.29
C PHE A 60 7.51 7.31 23.10
N VAL A 61 7.93 7.72 21.90
CA VAL A 61 8.07 6.87 20.72
C VAL A 61 9.45 6.22 20.76
N ARG A 62 9.49 4.92 21.03
CA ARG A 62 10.73 4.13 21.08
C ARG A 62 11.21 3.65 19.72
N GLY A 63 10.29 3.55 18.78
CA GLY A 63 10.60 3.18 17.41
C GLY A 63 9.43 3.41 16.49
N ALA A 64 9.73 3.54 15.18
CA ALA A 64 8.77 3.77 14.13
C ALA A 64 9.17 3.03 12.84
N VAL A 65 8.20 2.39 12.20
CA VAL A 65 8.27 1.87 10.82
C VAL A 65 7.10 2.44 10.04
N VAL A 66 7.37 3.15 8.96
CA VAL A 66 6.35 3.75 8.10
C VAL A 66 6.22 2.94 6.81
N LEU A 67 5.02 2.43 6.56
CA LEU A 67 4.65 1.78 5.31
C LEU A 67 3.83 2.76 4.49
N SER A 68 4.37 3.22 3.38
CA SER A 68 3.67 4.06 2.41
C SER A 68 3.68 3.39 1.05
N THR A 69 2.49 3.20 0.49
CA THR A 69 2.26 2.55 -0.79
C THR A 69 1.24 3.33 -1.61
N CYS A 70 0.92 2.84 -2.81
CA CYS A 70 -0.08 3.49 -3.68
C CYS A 70 -1.52 3.51 -3.12
N ASN A 71 -1.83 2.80 -2.04
CA ASN A 71 -3.21 2.71 -1.55
C ASN A 71 -3.30 2.70 -0.01
N ARG A 72 -2.18 2.98 0.69
CA ARG A 72 -2.15 3.09 2.14
C ARG A 72 -0.95 3.86 2.67
N PHE A 73 -1.17 4.49 3.79
CA PHE A 73 -0.15 4.98 4.70
C PHE A 73 -0.38 4.34 6.07
N GLU A 74 0.66 3.75 6.65
CA GLU A 74 0.60 3.16 7.98
C GLU A 74 1.85 3.53 8.78
N ALA A 75 1.65 4.07 9.98
CA ALA A 75 2.71 4.35 10.94
C ALA A 75 2.63 3.31 12.06
N TYR A 76 3.58 2.40 12.11
CA TYR A 76 3.75 1.40 13.17
C TYR A 76 4.76 1.91 14.18
N LEU A 77 4.33 2.03 15.44
CA LEU A 77 5.13 2.58 16.54
C LEU A 77 5.27 1.57 17.67
N GLU A 78 6.42 1.58 18.34
CA GLU A 78 6.55 1.12 19.72
C GLU A 78 6.51 2.35 20.61
N ILE A 79 5.57 2.37 21.56
CA ILE A 79 5.30 3.53 22.42
C ILE A 79 5.38 3.17 23.90
N ASP A 80 5.85 4.14 24.70
CA ASP A 80 5.86 4.06 26.15
C ASP A 80 4.82 5.02 26.72
N GLU A 81 3.54 4.61 26.61
CA GLU A 81 2.39 5.39 27.07
C GLU A 81 1.81 4.85 28.39
N PRO A 82 1.23 5.73 29.24
CA PRO A 82 0.44 5.30 30.39
C PRO A 82 -0.77 4.45 29.95
N LEU A 83 -1.06 3.38 30.70
CA LEU A 83 -2.12 2.41 30.41
C LEU A 83 -3.55 2.98 30.32
N ALA A 84 -3.78 4.21 30.79
CA ALA A 84 -5.13 4.80 30.88
C ALA A 84 -5.79 5.09 29.51
N ALA A 85 -5.00 5.33 28.47
CA ALA A 85 -5.51 5.56 27.11
C ALA A 85 -4.43 5.15 26.09
N PRO A 86 -4.19 3.84 25.88
CA PRO A 86 -3.13 3.36 25.01
C PRO A 86 -3.37 3.83 23.57
N GLY A 87 -2.37 4.50 23.01
CA GLY A 87 -2.39 4.98 21.64
C GLY A 87 -2.99 6.38 21.43
N ALA A 88 -3.55 7.05 22.44
CA ALA A 88 -4.12 8.38 22.25
C ALA A 88 -3.04 9.43 21.93
N LEU A 89 -1.95 9.45 22.70
CA LEU A 89 -0.81 10.34 22.42
C LEU A 89 -0.10 9.95 21.11
N ALA A 90 0.04 8.65 20.84
CA ALA A 90 0.64 8.17 19.61
C ALA A 90 -0.18 8.58 18.37
N ARG A 91 -1.52 8.49 18.45
CA ARG A 91 -2.40 8.97 17.40
C ARG A 91 -2.20 10.46 17.11
N GLU A 92 -2.21 11.28 18.18
CA GLU A 92 -1.98 12.72 18.03
C GLU A 92 -0.58 13.01 17.46
N ALA A 93 0.47 12.34 17.92
CA ALA A 93 1.82 12.52 17.42
C ALA A 93 1.93 12.25 15.91
N VAL A 94 1.33 11.16 15.43
CA VAL A 94 1.30 10.85 13.98
C VAL A 94 0.52 11.92 13.22
N LEU A 95 -0.66 12.32 13.73
CA LEU A 95 -1.50 13.32 13.07
C LEU A 95 -0.85 14.70 13.04
N GLU A 96 -0.15 15.12 14.11
CA GLU A 96 0.60 16.36 14.15
C GLU A 96 1.78 16.35 13.16
N THR A 97 2.56 15.26 13.13
CA THR A 97 3.66 15.10 12.18
C THR A 97 3.18 15.15 10.73
N LEU A 98 2.03 14.54 10.43
CA LEU A 98 1.43 14.63 9.09
C LEU A 98 0.86 16.02 8.82
N ALA A 99 0.22 16.68 9.81
CA ALA A 99 -0.42 17.99 9.64
C ALA A 99 0.58 19.06 9.22
N ASP A 100 1.78 19.04 9.77
CA ASP A 100 2.85 19.97 9.43
C ASP A 100 3.23 19.90 7.94
N THR A 101 2.96 18.76 7.31
CA THR A 101 3.37 18.47 5.95
C THR A 101 2.22 18.51 4.94
N ILE A 102 1.02 18.03 5.30
CA ILE A 102 -0.16 18.01 4.41
C ILE A 102 -1.15 19.18 4.67
N GLY A 103 -0.90 20.00 5.69
CA GLY A 103 -1.65 21.22 5.93
C GLY A 103 -3.13 20.98 6.26
N ALA A 104 -4.03 21.65 5.52
CA ALA A 104 -5.48 21.65 5.78
C ALA A 104 -6.13 20.24 5.75
N ASP A 105 -5.50 19.26 5.08
CA ASP A 105 -6.03 17.91 4.94
C ASP A 105 -5.82 17.04 6.18
N ALA A 106 -5.07 17.52 7.18
CA ALA A 106 -4.91 16.82 8.46
C ALA A 106 -6.25 16.56 9.16
N GLY A 107 -7.25 17.42 8.99
CA GLY A 107 -8.60 17.22 9.47
C GLY A 107 -9.25 15.98 8.86
N SER A 108 -9.16 15.80 7.55
CA SER A 108 -9.71 14.64 6.85
C SER A 108 -9.03 13.34 7.29
N VAL A 109 -7.70 13.34 7.45
CA VAL A 109 -6.96 12.18 7.97
C VAL A 109 -7.37 11.87 9.41
N ARG A 110 -7.56 12.89 10.24
CA ARG A 110 -8.01 12.74 11.63
C ARG A 110 -9.36 12.05 11.74
N GLU A 111 -10.29 12.35 10.83
CA GLU A 111 -11.63 11.80 10.81
C GLU A 111 -11.68 10.38 10.21
N SER A 112 -10.86 10.12 9.19
CA SER A 112 -10.90 8.89 8.42
C SER A 112 -9.93 7.81 8.87
N ALA A 113 -8.74 8.18 9.38
CA ALA A 113 -7.73 7.20 9.78
C ALA A 113 -8.16 6.36 10.99
N GLU A 114 -7.91 5.07 10.89
CA GLU A 114 -8.12 4.11 11.98
C GLU A 114 -6.84 3.92 12.80
N SER A 115 -6.98 3.43 14.02
CA SER A 115 -5.84 3.11 14.86
C SER A 115 -6.02 1.80 15.60
N PHE A 116 -4.92 1.07 15.76
CA PHE A 116 -4.83 -0.20 16.46
C PHE A 116 -3.81 -0.09 17.59
N ALA A 117 -3.97 -0.89 18.64
CA ALA A 117 -3.03 -0.96 19.76
C ALA A 117 -2.84 -2.42 20.23
N GLY A 118 -1.64 -2.73 20.71
CA GLY A 118 -1.33 -4.06 21.24
C GLY A 118 -1.42 -5.18 20.20
N ASP A 119 -2.19 -6.22 20.50
CA ASP A 119 -2.30 -7.43 19.66
C ASP A 119 -3.06 -7.16 18.35
N ASP A 120 -3.93 -6.18 18.31
CA ASP A 120 -4.64 -5.78 17.10
C ASP A 120 -3.68 -5.21 16.05
N VAL A 121 -2.57 -4.59 16.47
CA VAL A 121 -1.49 -4.16 15.55
C VAL A 121 -0.86 -5.35 14.86
N VAL A 122 -0.61 -6.43 15.58
CA VAL A 122 -0.02 -7.66 15.06
C VAL A 122 -0.97 -8.31 14.05
N GLN A 123 -2.25 -8.41 14.41
CA GLN A 123 -3.30 -8.92 13.53
C GLN A 123 -3.37 -8.11 12.24
N HIS A 124 -3.40 -6.79 12.35
CA HIS A 124 -3.44 -5.88 11.20
C HIS A 124 -2.18 -6.03 10.32
N LEU A 125 -0.98 -5.96 10.91
CA LEU A 125 0.27 -6.10 10.17
C LEU A 125 0.37 -7.44 9.42
N PHE A 126 -0.06 -8.55 10.04
CA PHE A 126 -0.02 -9.87 9.41
C PHE A 126 -1.03 -9.95 8.26
N SER A 127 -2.23 -9.37 8.42
CA SER A 127 -3.23 -9.26 7.36
C SER A 127 -2.73 -8.41 6.19
N VAL A 128 -2.15 -7.24 6.47
CA VAL A 128 -1.55 -6.36 5.46
C VAL A 128 -0.41 -7.06 4.73
N SER A 129 0.55 -7.63 5.46
CA SER A 129 1.72 -8.31 4.88
C SER A 129 1.32 -9.50 3.99
N SER A 130 0.21 -10.15 4.33
CA SER A 130 -0.35 -11.27 3.56
C SER A 130 -1.25 -10.85 2.40
N GLY A 131 -1.46 -9.53 2.21
CA GLY A 131 -2.28 -8.99 1.12
C GLY A 131 -3.79 -9.08 1.36
N LEU A 132 -4.25 -9.42 2.57
CA LEU A 132 -5.68 -9.52 2.89
C LEU A 132 -6.36 -8.16 3.00
N GLU A 133 -5.58 -7.11 3.27
CA GLU A 133 -6.02 -5.73 3.36
C GLU A 133 -5.74 -4.94 2.07
N SER A 134 -5.22 -5.58 1.02
CA SER A 134 -4.95 -4.94 -0.27
C SER A 134 -6.23 -4.73 -1.07
N MET A 135 -6.22 -3.75 -1.98
CA MET A 135 -7.32 -3.49 -2.91
C MET A 135 -7.65 -4.74 -3.75
N VAL A 136 -6.62 -5.48 -4.12
CA VAL A 136 -6.74 -6.83 -4.68
C VAL A 136 -6.22 -7.82 -3.66
N VAL A 137 -7.11 -8.61 -3.09
CA VAL A 137 -6.75 -9.60 -2.06
C VAL A 137 -5.70 -10.57 -2.61
N GLY A 138 -4.61 -10.74 -1.84
CA GLY A 138 -3.49 -11.59 -2.23
C GLY A 138 -2.44 -10.93 -3.12
N GLU A 139 -2.44 -9.60 -3.23
CA GLU A 139 -1.43 -8.85 -3.96
C GLU A 139 -0.02 -9.17 -3.46
N GLU A 140 0.84 -9.67 -4.35
CA GLU A 140 2.19 -10.10 -3.97
C GLU A 140 3.14 -8.94 -3.63
N GLU A 141 2.84 -7.75 -4.16
CA GLU A 141 3.73 -6.58 -4.05
C GLU A 141 3.78 -6.02 -2.64
N ILE A 142 2.67 -6.09 -1.89
CA ILE A 142 2.59 -5.58 -0.51
C ILE A 142 3.61 -6.24 0.41
N THR A 143 3.86 -7.54 0.26
CA THR A 143 4.89 -8.24 1.04
C THR A 143 6.28 -7.63 0.85
N GLY A 144 6.62 -7.31 -0.40
CA GLY A 144 7.88 -6.64 -0.73
C GLY A 144 7.94 -5.21 -0.20
N GLN A 145 6.81 -4.51 -0.16
CA GLN A 145 6.70 -3.14 0.37
C GLN A 145 6.88 -3.14 1.90
N VAL A 146 6.22 -4.05 2.62
CA VAL A 146 6.39 -4.23 4.08
C VAL A 146 7.85 -4.53 4.44
N GLN A 147 8.51 -5.40 3.67
CA GLN A 147 9.94 -5.70 3.88
C GLN A 147 10.85 -4.49 3.57
N ARG A 148 10.50 -3.66 2.59
CA ARG A 148 11.24 -2.41 2.31
C ARG A 148 11.08 -1.43 3.46
N ALA A 149 9.85 -1.20 3.94
CA ALA A 149 9.58 -0.31 5.06
C ALA A 149 10.44 -0.64 6.30
N LEU A 150 10.55 -1.92 6.65
CA LEU A 150 11.42 -2.35 7.74
C LEU A 150 12.91 -2.09 7.45
N ARG A 151 13.39 -2.35 6.21
CA ARG A 151 14.80 -2.07 5.85
C ARG A 151 15.10 -0.58 5.91
N ASP A 152 14.19 0.26 5.45
CA ASP A 152 14.36 1.71 5.43
C ASP A 152 14.39 2.26 6.87
N ALA A 153 13.50 1.77 7.76
CA ALA A 153 13.53 2.08 9.18
C ALA A 153 14.84 1.63 9.87
N ARG A 154 15.38 0.47 9.52
CA ARG A 154 16.70 0.02 10.00
C ARG A 154 17.82 0.96 9.56
N THR A 155 17.80 1.36 8.30
CA THR A 155 18.80 2.28 7.74
C THR A 155 18.72 3.65 8.39
N ALA A 156 17.52 4.13 8.69
CA ALA A 156 17.28 5.39 9.39
C ALA A 156 17.50 5.29 10.91
N GLY A 157 17.68 4.07 11.47
CA GLY A 157 17.85 3.87 12.91
C GLY A 157 16.56 4.13 13.71
N THR A 158 15.41 4.03 13.08
CA THR A 158 14.11 4.33 13.73
C THR A 158 13.37 3.07 14.19
N THR A 159 13.81 1.87 13.82
CA THR A 159 13.15 0.63 14.27
C THR A 159 13.48 0.28 15.73
N SER A 160 12.68 -0.60 16.31
CA SER A 160 12.86 -1.13 17.65
C SER A 160 12.83 -2.67 17.65
N PRO A 161 13.33 -3.34 18.71
CA PRO A 161 13.28 -4.80 18.78
C PRO A 161 11.87 -5.38 18.65
N ALA A 162 10.86 -4.74 19.22
CA ALA A 162 9.48 -5.18 19.13
C ALA A 162 8.92 -5.07 17.70
N LEU A 163 9.17 -3.96 17.01
CA LEU A 163 8.80 -3.76 15.61
C LEU A 163 9.55 -4.74 14.71
N GLU A 164 10.86 -4.93 14.92
CA GLU A 164 11.65 -5.91 14.19
C GLU A 164 11.05 -7.31 14.27
N GLN A 165 10.72 -7.76 15.47
CA GLN A 165 10.12 -9.06 15.70
C GLN A 165 8.76 -9.19 15.02
N ALA A 166 7.88 -8.19 15.17
CA ALA A 166 6.56 -8.20 14.56
C ALA A 166 6.63 -8.28 13.02
N PHE A 167 7.46 -7.44 12.39
CA PHE A 167 7.61 -7.43 10.92
C PHE A 167 8.25 -8.69 10.37
N GLN A 168 9.24 -9.28 11.07
CA GLN A 168 9.84 -10.56 10.67
C GLN A 168 8.84 -11.71 10.77
N ARG A 169 8.00 -11.74 11.81
CA ARG A 169 6.94 -12.75 11.97
C ARG A 169 5.83 -12.57 10.95
N ALA A 170 5.46 -11.33 10.61
CA ALA A 170 4.52 -11.04 9.51
C ALA A 170 5.02 -11.64 8.18
N ALA A 171 6.29 -11.47 7.87
CA ALA A 171 6.89 -12.07 6.67
C ALA A 171 6.90 -13.62 6.70
N HIS A 172 6.98 -14.23 7.89
CA HIS A 172 6.84 -15.68 8.03
C HIS A 172 5.39 -16.12 7.81
N ALA A 173 4.43 -15.46 8.47
CA ALA A 173 3.01 -15.74 8.34
C ALA A 173 2.54 -15.62 6.88
N THR A 174 3.03 -14.62 6.14
CA THR A 174 2.73 -14.46 4.71
C THR A 174 3.13 -15.69 3.89
N ARG A 175 4.28 -16.30 4.18
CA ARG A 175 4.70 -17.53 3.48
C ARG A 175 3.78 -18.72 3.78
N GLU A 176 3.32 -18.84 5.01
CA GLU A 176 2.35 -19.87 5.39
C GLU A 176 0.99 -19.67 4.74
N VAL A 177 0.50 -18.40 4.71
CA VAL A 177 -0.74 -18.05 4.02
C VAL A 177 -0.66 -18.43 2.55
N ARG A 178 0.43 -18.07 1.87
CA ARG A 178 0.65 -18.42 0.46
C ARG A 178 0.72 -19.92 0.21
N ALA A 179 1.35 -20.68 1.11
CA ALA A 179 1.49 -22.12 0.98
C ALA A 179 0.17 -22.88 1.21
N ARG A 180 -0.70 -22.37 2.10
CA ARG A 180 -1.93 -23.06 2.50
C ARG A 180 -3.17 -22.59 1.75
N ALA A 181 -3.26 -21.32 1.40
CA ALA A 181 -4.47 -20.72 0.86
C ALA A 181 -4.57 -20.77 -0.68
N ASP A 182 -3.63 -21.46 -1.38
CA ASP A 182 -3.55 -21.50 -2.86
C ASP A 182 -3.67 -20.11 -3.52
N MET A 183 -3.16 -19.09 -2.80
CA MET A 183 -3.25 -17.69 -3.22
C MET A 183 -2.45 -17.39 -4.49
N GLY A 184 -1.59 -18.32 -4.92
CA GLY A 184 -0.85 -18.22 -6.17
C GLY A 184 -1.72 -18.19 -7.42
N ALA A 185 -2.90 -18.81 -7.38
CA ALA A 185 -3.87 -18.77 -8.48
C ALA A 185 -4.76 -17.50 -8.46
N ALA A 186 -4.90 -16.87 -7.29
CA ALA A 186 -5.80 -15.73 -7.07
C ALA A 186 -5.09 -14.37 -6.93
N GLY A 187 -3.76 -14.35 -6.79
CA GLY A 187 -2.95 -13.13 -6.66
C GLY A 187 -2.95 -12.28 -7.93
N ARG A 188 -4.08 -11.69 -8.22
CA ARG A 188 -4.17 -10.67 -9.28
C ARG A 188 -3.48 -9.43 -8.76
N SER A 189 -2.37 -9.06 -9.38
CA SER A 189 -1.79 -7.74 -9.13
C SER A 189 -2.77 -6.66 -9.60
N LEU A 190 -2.74 -5.49 -8.98
CA LEU A 190 -3.51 -4.33 -9.41
C LEU A 190 -3.30 -4.06 -10.92
N ALA A 191 -2.09 -4.30 -11.42
CA ALA A 191 -1.80 -4.22 -12.85
C ALA A 191 -2.63 -5.23 -13.68
N ARG A 192 -2.80 -6.47 -13.21
CA ARG A 192 -3.65 -7.46 -13.91
C ARG A 192 -5.10 -7.04 -13.90
N LEU A 193 -5.62 -6.58 -12.76
CA LEU A 193 -6.99 -6.10 -12.67
C LEU A 193 -7.23 -4.91 -13.58
N ALA A 194 -6.31 -3.94 -13.61
CA ALA A 194 -6.40 -2.80 -14.51
C ALA A 194 -6.43 -3.23 -15.99
N LEU A 195 -5.61 -4.22 -16.36
CA LEU A 195 -5.61 -4.77 -17.72
C LEU A 195 -6.87 -5.61 -18.02
N ASP A 196 -7.44 -6.32 -17.03
CA ASP A 196 -8.73 -7.00 -17.17
C ASP A 196 -9.87 -6.00 -17.45
N LEU A 197 -9.85 -4.84 -16.75
CA LEU A 197 -10.80 -3.75 -17.02
C LEU A 197 -10.57 -3.11 -18.39
N ALA A 198 -9.33 -3.02 -18.84
CA ALA A 198 -8.97 -2.51 -20.16
C ALA A 198 -9.37 -3.46 -21.30
N GLU A 199 -9.52 -4.77 -21.02
CA GLU A 199 -9.76 -5.82 -22.03
C GLU A 199 -10.93 -5.51 -22.97
N SER A 200 -12.02 -4.95 -22.44
CA SER A 200 -13.20 -4.59 -23.25
C SER A 200 -12.96 -3.44 -24.24
N ARG A 201 -11.86 -2.71 -24.11
CA ARG A 201 -11.46 -1.57 -24.97
C ARG A 201 -10.40 -1.94 -25.97
N ILE A 202 -9.76 -3.09 -25.79
CA ILE A 202 -8.64 -3.56 -26.61
C ILE A 202 -9.13 -4.76 -27.45
N SER A 203 -9.12 -4.58 -28.77
CA SER A 203 -9.58 -5.63 -29.69
C SER A 203 -8.55 -6.73 -29.91
N ASP A 204 -7.26 -6.37 -29.85
CA ASP A 204 -6.16 -7.30 -30.10
C ASP A 204 -4.89 -6.83 -29.39
N TRP A 205 -4.47 -7.58 -28.37
CA TRP A 205 -3.24 -7.28 -27.60
C TRP A 205 -1.96 -7.37 -28.43
N ALA A 206 -1.94 -8.19 -29.47
CA ALA A 206 -0.75 -8.38 -30.29
C ALA A 206 -0.40 -7.15 -31.13
N SER A 207 -1.41 -6.37 -31.50
CA SER A 207 -1.26 -5.22 -32.40
C SER A 207 -1.39 -3.87 -31.69
N VAL A 208 -2.01 -3.79 -30.51
CA VAL A 208 -2.19 -2.52 -29.80
C VAL A 208 -0.85 -1.93 -29.37
N PRO A 209 -0.54 -0.65 -29.72
CA PRO A 209 0.66 0.02 -29.26
C PRO A 209 0.51 0.42 -27.79
N VAL A 210 1.35 -0.13 -26.91
CA VAL A 210 1.33 0.12 -25.47
C VAL A 210 2.55 0.95 -25.06
N LEU A 211 2.31 2.06 -24.35
CA LEU A 211 3.34 2.84 -23.67
C LEU A 211 3.28 2.59 -22.17
N LEU A 212 4.39 2.10 -21.60
CA LEU A 212 4.58 2.00 -20.15
C LEU A 212 5.47 3.14 -19.67
N VAL A 213 4.95 3.97 -18.76
CA VAL A 213 5.69 5.09 -18.16
C VAL A 213 6.11 4.69 -16.76
N GLY A 214 7.40 4.36 -16.60
CA GLY A 214 7.99 3.89 -15.36
C GLY A 214 8.93 2.70 -15.58
N THR A 215 9.87 2.50 -14.64
CA THR A 215 10.88 1.42 -14.69
C THR A 215 11.15 0.80 -13.31
N GLY A 216 10.18 0.94 -12.40
CA GLY A 216 10.23 0.35 -11.05
C GLY A 216 9.80 -1.12 -11.02
N SER A 217 9.65 -1.68 -9.83
CA SER A 217 9.15 -3.05 -9.62
C SER A 217 7.75 -3.23 -10.21
N TYR A 218 6.90 -2.21 -10.06
CA TYR A 218 5.54 -2.19 -10.59
C TYR A 218 5.51 -2.28 -12.12
N ALA A 219 6.42 -1.57 -12.80
CA ALA A 219 6.57 -1.66 -14.25
C ALA A 219 6.96 -3.08 -14.70
N ALA A 220 7.77 -3.79 -13.93
CA ALA A 220 8.15 -5.17 -14.22
C ALA A 220 6.94 -6.12 -14.15
N THR A 221 6.08 -5.97 -13.13
CA THR A 221 4.83 -6.74 -12.99
C THR A 221 3.85 -6.43 -14.13
N THR A 222 3.74 -5.15 -14.49
CA THR A 222 2.88 -4.71 -15.60
C THR A 222 3.34 -5.31 -16.94
N ILE A 223 4.64 -5.30 -17.22
CA ILE A 223 5.18 -5.95 -18.43
C ILE A 223 4.87 -7.45 -18.45
N ALA A 224 5.07 -8.16 -17.34
CA ALA A 224 4.75 -9.58 -17.27
C ALA A 224 3.25 -9.84 -17.53
N ALA A 225 2.37 -8.97 -17.02
CA ALA A 225 0.92 -9.08 -17.27
C ALA A 225 0.53 -8.76 -18.72
N LEU A 226 1.20 -7.81 -19.37
CA LEU A 226 1.03 -7.49 -20.81
C LEU A 226 1.52 -8.65 -21.69
N GLN A 227 2.69 -9.19 -21.40
CA GLN A 227 3.26 -10.33 -22.14
C GLN A 227 2.38 -11.58 -22.02
N ALA A 228 1.80 -11.84 -20.84
CA ALA A 228 0.85 -12.92 -20.62
C ALA A 228 -0.43 -12.80 -21.48
N ARG A 229 -0.79 -11.58 -21.90
CA ARG A 229 -1.90 -11.29 -22.84
C ARG A 229 -1.48 -11.29 -24.31
N GLY A 230 -0.19 -11.47 -24.58
CA GLY A 230 0.34 -11.48 -25.94
C GLY A 230 0.61 -10.09 -26.52
N ALA A 231 0.76 -9.05 -25.67
CA ALA A 231 1.08 -7.70 -26.14
C ALA A 231 2.39 -7.69 -26.96
N GLY A 232 2.29 -7.30 -28.24
CA GLY A 232 3.39 -7.38 -29.21
C GLY A 232 4.19 -6.08 -29.36
N ASP A 233 3.56 -4.92 -29.20
CA ASP A 233 4.19 -3.59 -29.31
C ASP A 233 4.19 -2.86 -27.96
N VAL A 234 5.12 -3.23 -27.07
CA VAL A 234 5.30 -2.59 -25.78
C VAL A 234 6.52 -1.69 -25.81
N ARG A 235 6.31 -0.44 -25.45
CA ARG A 235 7.35 0.60 -25.34
C ARG A 235 7.43 1.09 -23.91
N VAL A 236 8.62 1.49 -23.45
CA VAL A 236 8.84 1.99 -22.10
C VAL A 236 9.51 3.35 -22.12
N TYR A 237 8.98 4.27 -21.32
CA TYR A 237 9.56 5.58 -21.07
C TYR A 237 9.98 5.74 -19.61
N SER A 238 11.05 6.49 -19.38
CA SER A 238 11.49 6.87 -18.03
C SER A 238 12.14 8.24 -18.03
N ALA A 239 11.58 9.19 -17.29
CA ALA A 239 12.13 10.53 -17.12
C ALA A 239 13.56 10.55 -16.53
N THR A 240 13.99 9.46 -15.88
CA THR A 240 15.34 9.31 -15.28
C THR A 240 16.34 8.61 -16.20
N GLY A 241 16.02 8.41 -17.48
CA GLY A 241 16.92 7.79 -18.46
C GLY A 241 17.12 6.29 -18.30
N ARG A 242 16.35 5.59 -17.44
CA ARG A 242 16.48 4.15 -17.19
C ARG A 242 15.74 3.27 -18.19
N ALA A 243 15.00 3.87 -19.14
CA ALA A 243 14.19 3.14 -20.12
C ALA A 243 14.99 2.12 -20.93
N GLN A 244 16.17 2.49 -21.44
CA GLN A 244 16.98 1.59 -22.26
C GLN A 244 17.42 0.31 -21.51
N ARG A 245 17.89 0.47 -20.26
CA ARG A 245 18.33 -0.67 -19.45
C ARG A 245 17.15 -1.57 -19.09
N PHE A 246 15.99 -0.99 -18.79
CA PHE A 246 14.78 -1.72 -18.49
C PHE A 246 14.26 -2.44 -19.74
N ALA A 247 14.19 -1.76 -20.88
CA ALA A 247 13.75 -2.32 -22.15
C ALA A 247 14.59 -3.53 -22.59
N ALA A 248 15.92 -3.42 -22.49
CA ALA A 248 16.83 -4.52 -22.78
C ALA A 248 16.59 -5.75 -21.88
N ARG A 249 16.24 -5.53 -20.60
CA ARG A 249 15.97 -6.63 -19.66
C ARG A 249 14.68 -7.39 -19.98
N TYR A 250 13.65 -6.69 -20.45
CA TYR A 250 12.31 -7.25 -20.65
C TYR A 250 11.95 -7.49 -22.11
N GLY A 251 12.85 -7.21 -23.06
CA GLY A 251 12.63 -7.44 -24.49
C GLY A 251 11.61 -6.50 -25.11
N VAL A 252 11.51 -5.25 -24.60
CA VAL A 252 10.61 -4.21 -25.10
C VAL A 252 11.39 -3.03 -25.69
N ARG A 253 10.70 -2.04 -26.30
CA ARG A 253 11.36 -0.87 -26.89
C ARG A 253 11.47 0.28 -25.88
N ALA A 254 12.57 1.03 -25.91
CA ALA A 254 12.75 2.22 -25.08
C ALA A 254 12.40 3.47 -25.88
N GLU A 255 11.65 4.38 -25.24
CA GLU A 255 11.33 5.71 -25.76
C GLU A 255 12.08 6.79 -24.99
N THR A 256 12.41 7.88 -25.70
CA THR A 256 13.13 9.03 -25.13
C THR A 256 12.30 10.31 -25.15
N ASP A 257 11.28 10.36 -25.99
CA ASP A 257 10.33 11.49 -26.10
C ASP A 257 8.94 11.01 -25.66
N LEU A 258 8.49 11.51 -24.50
CA LEU A 258 7.22 11.12 -23.90
C LEU A 258 6.02 11.53 -24.76
N ARG A 259 6.02 12.77 -25.29
CA ARG A 259 4.88 13.28 -26.08
C ARG A 259 4.72 12.53 -27.39
N ALA A 260 5.83 12.24 -28.06
CA ALA A 260 5.80 11.40 -29.24
C ALA A 260 5.33 9.98 -28.93
N ALA A 261 5.81 9.40 -27.82
CA ALA A 261 5.41 8.04 -27.40
C ALA A 261 3.93 7.97 -27.00
N ILE A 262 3.37 8.99 -26.32
CA ILE A 262 1.94 9.11 -26.03
C ILE A 262 1.12 9.18 -27.31
N ARG A 263 1.54 10.03 -28.27
CA ARG A 263 0.84 10.19 -29.54
C ARG A 263 0.73 8.86 -30.31
N ASP A 264 1.78 8.06 -30.26
CA ASP A 264 1.88 6.80 -31.02
C ASP A 264 1.30 5.58 -30.26
N ALA A 265 0.79 5.77 -29.03
CA ALA A 265 0.20 4.72 -28.21
C ALA A 265 -1.34 4.79 -28.21
N GLU A 266 -1.99 3.64 -28.19
CA GLU A 266 -3.43 3.50 -27.92
C GLU A 266 -3.71 3.21 -26.46
N LEU A 267 -2.76 2.54 -25.76
CA LEU A 267 -2.80 2.28 -24.32
C LEU A 267 -1.57 2.89 -23.64
N VAL A 268 -1.80 3.77 -22.69
CA VAL A 268 -0.75 4.40 -21.87
C VAL A 268 -0.94 3.93 -20.42
N ILE A 269 0.08 3.29 -19.86
CA ILE A 269 0.05 2.82 -18.46
C ILE A 269 1.13 3.55 -17.69
N THR A 270 0.79 4.18 -16.57
CA THR A 270 1.73 4.88 -15.70
C THR A 270 1.92 4.14 -14.38
N CYS A 271 3.17 4.04 -13.94
CA CYS A 271 3.56 3.40 -12.69
C CYS A 271 4.91 3.97 -12.18
N THR A 272 4.97 5.28 -12.00
CA THR A 272 6.17 6.01 -11.55
C THR A 272 5.83 6.92 -10.38
N ALA A 273 6.78 7.27 -9.54
CA ALA A 273 6.60 8.24 -8.45
C ALA A 273 7.09 9.67 -8.83
N ARG A 274 7.45 9.92 -10.10
CA ARG A 274 8.29 11.09 -10.43
C ARG A 274 7.81 11.94 -11.60
N TYR A 275 6.68 11.62 -12.21
CA TYR A 275 6.22 12.37 -13.38
C TYR A 275 4.70 12.37 -13.44
N VAL A 276 4.12 13.51 -13.75
CA VAL A 276 2.68 13.67 -13.99
C VAL A 276 2.49 14.01 -15.47
N ILE A 277 1.68 13.21 -16.17
CA ILE A 277 1.20 13.49 -17.52
C ILE A 277 0.07 14.51 -17.40
N THR A 278 0.21 15.62 -18.07
CA THR A 278 -0.79 16.70 -18.11
C THR A 278 -1.54 16.72 -19.46
N ALA A 279 -2.60 17.51 -19.54
CA ALA A 279 -3.33 17.70 -20.79
C ALA A 279 -2.43 18.24 -21.92
N ASP A 280 -1.39 19.01 -21.60
CA ASP A 280 -0.43 19.54 -22.57
C ASP A 280 0.47 18.46 -23.20
N ASP A 281 0.57 17.30 -22.57
CA ASP A 281 1.33 16.16 -23.10
C ASP A 281 0.53 15.33 -24.10
N VAL A 282 -0.80 15.50 -24.15
CA VAL A 282 -1.73 14.80 -25.04
C VAL A 282 -2.06 15.71 -26.23
N VAL A 283 -1.38 15.52 -27.33
CA VAL A 283 -1.30 16.49 -28.45
C VAL A 283 -2.41 16.34 -29.49
N ASP A 284 -3.21 15.27 -29.45
CA ASP A 284 -4.29 15.02 -30.42
C ASP A 284 -5.51 14.35 -29.79
N THR A 285 -6.61 14.31 -30.52
CA THR A 285 -7.91 13.74 -30.10
C THR A 285 -8.11 12.29 -30.53
N SER A 286 -7.04 11.55 -30.83
CA SER A 286 -7.15 10.12 -31.13
C SER A 286 -7.61 9.36 -29.88
N ARG A 287 -8.46 8.33 -30.11
CA ARG A 287 -8.95 7.52 -28.99
C ARG A 287 -7.80 6.84 -28.25
N ARG A 288 -7.68 7.10 -26.95
CA ARG A 288 -6.66 6.54 -26.07
C ARG A 288 -7.23 6.08 -24.75
N LEU A 289 -6.69 4.98 -24.29
CA LEU A 289 -6.92 4.50 -22.93
C LEU A 289 -5.70 4.80 -22.07
N PHE A 290 -5.92 5.53 -21.00
CA PHE A 290 -4.92 5.76 -19.96
C PHE A 290 -5.25 4.90 -18.74
N VAL A 291 -4.23 4.27 -18.16
CA VAL A 291 -4.31 3.50 -16.92
C VAL A 291 -3.28 4.07 -15.94
N ASP A 292 -3.75 4.73 -14.90
CA ASP A 292 -2.89 5.27 -13.86
C ASP A 292 -2.80 4.33 -12.67
N LEU A 293 -1.63 3.70 -12.50
CA LEU A 293 -1.29 2.83 -11.37
C LEU A 293 -0.37 3.55 -10.36
N GLY A 294 -0.16 4.86 -10.54
CA GLY A 294 0.70 5.67 -9.68
C GLY A 294 -0.03 6.21 -8.46
N LEU A 295 0.68 6.20 -7.32
CA LEU A 295 0.38 7.07 -6.21
C LEU A 295 1.73 7.64 -5.70
N PRO A 296 1.90 8.94 -5.72
CA PRO A 296 1.02 10.00 -6.26
C PRO A 296 0.53 9.70 -7.67
N ARG A 297 -0.66 10.26 -8.03
CA ARG A 297 -1.19 10.16 -9.39
C ARG A 297 -0.13 10.57 -10.41
N ASN A 298 -0.02 9.79 -11.47
CA ASN A 298 0.90 10.08 -12.58
C ASN A 298 0.20 10.74 -13.77
N ILE A 299 -1.11 10.83 -13.73
CA ILE A 299 -1.93 11.43 -14.76
C ILE A 299 -2.84 12.47 -14.11
N ASP A 300 -2.77 13.71 -14.62
CA ASP A 300 -3.66 14.77 -14.17
C ASP A 300 -5.11 14.41 -14.53
N PRO A 301 -6.08 14.56 -13.60
CA PRO A 301 -7.50 14.30 -13.87
C PRO A 301 -8.05 15.04 -15.10
N GLU A 302 -7.50 16.21 -15.45
CA GLU A 302 -7.87 16.97 -16.64
C GLU A 302 -7.62 16.20 -17.94
N VAL A 303 -6.67 15.25 -17.96
CA VAL A 303 -6.42 14.36 -19.09
C VAL A 303 -7.65 13.50 -19.38
N GLY A 304 -8.34 13.02 -18.33
CA GLY A 304 -9.58 12.24 -18.46
C GLY A 304 -10.78 13.03 -19.01
N ALA A 305 -10.70 14.36 -19.01
CA ALA A 305 -11.72 15.26 -19.58
C ALA A 305 -11.49 15.55 -21.08
N LEU A 306 -10.35 15.13 -21.65
CA LEU A 306 -10.06 15.35 -23.08
C LEU A 306 -10.93 14.45 -23.97
N GLU A 307 -11.35 14.98 -25.10
CA GLU A 307 -12.10 14.23 -26.09
C GLU A 307 -11.30 13.02 -26.60
N GLY A 308 -11.94 11.86 -26.67
CA GLY A 308 -11.30 10.61 -27.11
C GLY A 308 -10.45 9.92 -26.06
N VAL A 309 -10.28 10.50 -24.86
CA VAL A 309 -9.50 9.89 -23.77
C VAL A 309 -10.42 9.19 -22.77
N GLU A 310 -10.05 7.99 -22.38
CA GLU A 310 -10.62 7.27 -21.22
C GLU A 310 -9.51 7.07 -20.19
N LEU A 311 -9.78 7.43 -18.92
CA LEU A 311 -8.83 7.30 -17.82
C LEU A 311 -9.36 6.27 -16.81
N LEU A 312 -8.58 5.21 -16.60
CA LEU A 312 -8.75 4.24 -15.51
C LEU A 312 -7.73 4.57 -14.42
N ASP A 313 -8.14 5.28 -13.41
CA ASP A 313 -7.31 5.57 -12.24
C ASP A 313 -7.50 4.52 -11.13
N LEU A 314 -6.70 4.64 -10.07
CA LEU A 314 -6.75 3.72 -8.93
C LEU A 314 -8.11 3.68 -8.25
N GLU A 315 -8.83 4.79 -8.21
CA GLU A 315 -10.16 4.86 -7.60
C GLU A 315 -11.18 4.04 -8.41
N LEU A 316 -11.18 4.21 -9.72
CA LEU A 316 -12.07 3.46 -10.62
C LEU A 316 -11.72 1.97 -10.62
N ILE A 317 -10.42 1.63 -10.66
CA ILE A 317 -9.94 0.25 -10.59
C ILE A 317 -10.37 -0.40 -9.27
N GLY A 318 -10.24 0.32 -8.15
CA GLY A 318 -10.63 -0.14 -6.82
C GLY A 318 -12.12 -0.45 -6.69
N ARG A 319 -12.98 0.37 -7.29
CA ARG A 319 -14.44 0.13 -7.30
C ARG A 319 -14.83 -1.17 -8.03
N HIS A 320 -14.01 -1.64 -8.96
CA HIS A 320 -14.24 -2.88 -9.71
C HIS A 320 -13.46 -4.09 -9.16
N ALA A 321 -12.64 -3.89 -8.13
CA ALA A 321 -11.99 -4.97 -7.40
C ALA A 321 -13.05 -5.76 -6.61
N ALA A 322 -13.77 -6.67 -7.28
CA ALA A 322 -14.64 -7.61 -6.58
C ALA A 322 -13.79 -8.39 -5.57
N LEU A 323 -14.14 -8.30 -4.29
CA LEU A 323 -13.53 -9.10 -3.22
C LEU A 323 -13.90 -10.57 -3.48
N PRO A 324 -12.98 -11.44 -3.92
CA PRO A 324 -13.30 -12.85 -3.99
C PRO A 324 -13.41 -13.40 -2.57
N GLU A 325 -14.24 -14.42 -2.38
CA GLU A 325 -14.38 -15.22 -1.14
C GLU A 325 -13.08 -15.96 -0.72
N LEU A 326 -11.97 -15.64 -1.35
CA LEU A 326 -10.63 -16.22 -1.15
C LEU A 326 -10.02 -15.93 0.24
N GLY A 327 -10.65 -15.05 1.01
CA GLY A 327 -10.11 -14.61 2.30
C GLY A 327 -10.33 -15.57 3.47
N ALA A 328 -11.34 -16.46 3.45
CA ALA A 328 -11.73 -17.21 4.66
C ALA A 328 -10.59 -18.10 5.19
N GLY A 329 -9.99 -18.93 4.36
CA GLY A 329 -8.87 -19.78 4.77
C GLY A 329 -7.59 -19.00 5.10
N ALA A 330 -7.36 -17.89 4.41
CA ALA A 330 -6.20 -17.02 4.65
C ALA A 330 -6.33 -16.25 5.98
N HIS A 331 -7.52 -15.78 6.32
CA HIS A 331 -7.79 -15.17 7.63
C HIS A 331 -7.59 -16.13 8.79
N GLU A 332 -7.98 -17.40 8.64
CA GLU A 332 -7.75 -18.44 9.65
C GLU A 332 -6.25 -18.68 9.87
N VAL A 333 -5.46 -18.76 8.80
CA VAL A 333 -4.00 -18.91 8.88
C VAL A 333 -3.35 -17.72 9.56
N VAL A 334 -3.75 -16.48 9.21
CA VAL A 334 -3.28 -15.27 9.88
C VAL A 334 -3.65 -15.28 11.35
N GLY A 335 -4.90 -15.57 11.72
CA GLY A 335 -5.33 -15.68 13.11
C GLY A 335 -4.52 -16.69 13.92
N SER A 336 -4.22 -17.85 13.34
CA SER A 336 -3.37 -18.89 13.97
C SER A 336 -1.92 -18.38 14.17
N ALA A 337 -1.36 -17.68 13.18
CA ALA A 337 -0.01 -17.12 13.28
C ALA A 337 0.09 -16.02 14.35
N VAL A 338 -0.94 -15.18 14.46
CA VAL A 338 -1.04 -14.14 15.51
C VAL A 338 -1.14 -14.80 16.88
N ALA A 339 -2.01 -15.80 17.06
CA ALA A 339 -2.15 -16.50 18.32
C ALA A 339 -0.82 -17.16 18.76
N THR A 340 -0.08 -17.75 17.82
CA THR A 340 1.24 -18.31 18.07
C THR A 340 2.24 -17.23 18.51
N PHE A 341 2.29 -16.12 17.80
CA PHE A 341 3.18 -14.99 18.12
C PHE A 341 2.89 -14.42 19.51
N THR A 342 1.61 -14.18 19.82
CA THR A 342 1.19 -13.67 21.12
C THR A 342 1.54 -14.61 22.25
N ALA A 343 1.31 -15.93 22.06
CA ALA A 343 1.66 -16.96 23.04
C ALA A 343 3.19 -17.05 23.29
N GLU A 344 4.01 -16.99 22.23
CA GLU A 344 5.48 -16.96 22.35
C GLU A 344 5.97 -15.72 23.10
N ARG A 345 5.39 -14.55 22.81
CA ARG A 345 5.70 -13.30 23.51
C ARG A 345 5.35 -13.39 25.00
N ASP A 346 4.16 -13.86 25.34
CA ASP A 346 3.67 -13.96 26.72
C ASP A 346 4.43 -15.02 27.51
N ALA A 347 4.99 -16.03 26.84
CA ALA A 347 5.83 -17.06 27.44
C ALA A 347 7.30 -16.63 27.63
N ALA A 348 7.76 -15.58 26.94
CA ALA A 348 9.11 -15.07 27.10
C ALA A 348 9.30 -14.53 28.54
N PRO A 349 10.30 -15.01 29.31
CA PRO A 349 10.53 -14.49 30.66
C PRO A 349 10.83 -13.00 30.59
N ALA A 350 10.13 -12.19 31.39
CA ALA A 350 10.47 -10.81 31.59
C ALA A 350 11.91 -10.74 32.10
N ILE A 351 12.86 -10.37 31.24
CA ILE A 351 14.23 -10.09 31.66
C ILE A 351 14.16 -8.79 32.45
N VAL A 352 13.95 -8.92 33.76
CA VAL A 352 14.08 -7.79 34.69
C VAL A 352 15.56 -7.42 34.68
N ALA A 353 15.91 -6.45 33.86
CA ALA A 353 17.22 -5.80 33.93
C ALA A 353 17.30 -5.07 35.27
N VAL A 354 17.76 -5.74 36.30
CA VAL A 354 18.22 -5.12 37.54
C VAL A 354 19.46 -4.32 37.17
N ARG A 355 19.27 -3.06 36.79
CA ARG A 355 20.39 -2.09 36.77
C ARG A 355 20.81 -1.86 38.19
N ARG A 356 21.98 -2.42 38.54
CA ARG A 356 22.77 -2.03 39.73
C ARG A 356 23.46 -0.72 39.45
#